data_7ec6285ed60c14ad5450a3dfbfc422b1
#
_entry.id   7ec6285ed60c14ad5450a3dfbfc422b1
#
_cell.length_a   1.000
_cell.length_b   1.000
_cell.length_c   1.000
_cell.angle_alpha   90.00
_cell.angle_beta   90.00
_cell.angle_gamma   90.00
#
_symmetry.space_group_name_H-M   'P 1'
#
loop_
_entity.id
_entity.type
_entity.pdbx_description
1 polymer ?
#
loop_
_entity_poly.entity_id
_entity_poly.type
_entity_poly.pdbx_seq_one_letter_code
_entity_poly.pdbx_strand_id
1 'polypeptide(L)'
;MVGKEEMMSDPVLKLEDVTKAYGNHEVLKGVNMQVNRGDFYGLLGRNGAGKTTIFKMILGLSEVTSGTVSINGSVNRKELYKNREKIGFLVGTRFYGYLNAEKNLRYTAMAKGIPGREQKEEIERVLEIVGLKGEKKAVRKFSLGMQQRLGIANAIIGNPEILILDEPTNGLDPQGIADIRHLIQRLRDEYDMTVIVSSHILGELEHTADRFGIVNEGIVVKEITQQDLQENQPAVEIAVDDVARAKEVLEQNGIRIMREVIEKSSLEDYYFRLIGGGRE
;
A
#
# COMPACT_ATOMS: atom_id res chain seq x y z
N MET A 1 -23.77 24.62 -18.83
CA MET A 1 -23.16 23.65 -17.86
C MET A 1 -21.77 23.39 -18.38
N VAL A 2 -20.80 24.07 -17.83
CA VAL A 2 -19.39 23.96 -18.21
C VAL A 2 -18.86 22.72 -17.49
N GLY A 3 -18.32 21.76 -18.26
CA GLY A 3 -17.69 20.56 -17.73
C GLY A 3 -16.59 20.94 -16.74
N LYS A 4 -16.54 20.27 -15.60
CA LYS A 4 -15.35 20.21 -14.78
C LYS A 4 -14.29 19.49 -15.62
N GLU A 5 -13.40 20.25 -16.26
CA GLU A 5 -12.12 19.74 -16.68
C GLU A 5 -11.47 19.17 -15.42
N GLU A 6 -11.21 17.86 -15.42
CA GLU A 6 -10.31 17.25 -14.46
C GLU A 6 -8.96 17.99 -14.60
N MET A 7 -8.68 18.85 -13.65
CA MET A 7 -7.32 19.35 -13.47
C MET A 7 -6.46 18.12 -13.19
N MET A 8 -5.81 17.60 -14.23
CA MET A 8 -4.74 16.62 -14.06
C MET A 8 -3.67 17.26 -13.16
N SER A 9 -3.70 16.95 -11.88
CA SER A 9 -2.67 17.43 -10.96
C SER A 9 -1.35 16.84 -11.42
N ASP A 10 -0.31 17.69 -11.51
CA ASP A 10 1.03 17.23 -11.87
C ASP A 10 1.45 16.09 -10.94
N PRO A 11 1.98 14.98 -11.49
CA PRO A 11 2.36 13.82 -10.69
C PRO A 11 3.48 14.19 -9.71
N VAL A 12 3.32 13.79 -8.45
CA VAL A 12 4.38 13.95 -7.45
C VAL A 12 5.49 12.92 -7.65
N LEU A 13 5.15 11.77 -8.27
CA LEU A 13 6.09 10.71 -8.59
C LEU A 13 5.77 10.14 -9.97
N LYS A 14 6.81 10.01 -10.82
CA LYS A 14 6.69 9.37 -12.13
C LYS A 14 7.92 8.53 -12.41
N LEU A 15 7.70 7.32 -12.91
CA LEU A 15 8.71 6.43 -13.44
C LEU A 15 8.45 6.26 -14.93
N GLU A 16 9.48 6.42 -15.77
CA GLU A 16 9.40 6.28 -17.23
C GLU A 16 10.47 5.29 -17.70
N ASP A 17 10.02 4.15 -18.21
CA ASP A 17 10.84 3.06 -18.75
C ASP A 17 11.98 2.62 -17.82
N VAL A 18 11.72 2.61 -16.51
CA VAL A 18 12.73 2.31 -15.50
C VAL A 18 13.10 0.84 -15.53
N THR A 19 14.38 0.57 -15.77
CA THR A 19 14.95 -0.78 -15.69
C THR A 19 15.92 -0.93 -14.53
N LYS A 20 16.06 -2.15 -14.03
CA LYS A 20 17.07 -2.50 -13.02
C LYS A 20 17.61 -3.90 -13.24
N ALA A 21 18.92 -3.97 -13.41
CA ALA A 21 19.66 -5.23 -13.44
C ALA A 21 20.68 -5.31 -12.29
N TYR A 22 20.88 -6.51 -11.75
CA TYR A 22 21.95 -6.87 -10.84
C TYR A 22 22.82 -7.93 -11.51
N GLY A 23 23.97 -7.53 -12.03
CA GLY A 23 24.75 -8.36 -12.93
C GLY A 23 23.93 -8.73 -14.17
N ASN A 24 23.80 -10.04 -14.45
CA ASN A 24 23.03 -10.55 -15.58
C ASN A 24 21.53 -10.75 -15.28
N HIS A 25 21.07 -10.47 -14.07
CA HIS A 25 19.68 -10.67 -13.69
C HIS A 25 18.90 -9.35 -13.75
N GLU A 26 17.99 -9.24 -14.71
CA GLU A 26 17.10 -8.10 -14.85
C GLU A 26 15.89 -8.27 -13.94
N VAL A 27 15.72 -7.33 -12.99
CA VAL A 27 14.63 -7.34 -11.99
C VAL A 27 13.50 -6.42 -12.40
N LEU A 28 13.81 -5.27 -13.01
CA LEU A 28 12.80 -4.35 -13.57
C LEU A 28 13.05 -4.18 -15.06
N LYS A 29 11.98 -4.27 -15.87
CA LYS A 29 12.02 -4.41 -17.32
C LYS A 29 11.25 -3.30 -18.04
N GLY A 30 11.44 -2.03 -17.64
CA GLY A 30 10.72 -0.90 -18.23
C GLY A 30 9.46 -0.55 -17.45
N VAL A 31 9.64 -0.22 -16.15
CA VAL A 31 8.53 0.18 -15.28
C VAL A 31 8.06 1.57 -15.64
N ASN A 32 6.77 1.69 -15.94
CA ASN A 32 6.05 2.95 -16.08
C ASN A 32 5.01 3.03 -14.94
N MET A 33 5.01 4.14 -14.19
CA MET A 33 4.16 4.32 -13.01
C MET A 33 3.99 5.81 -12.73
N GLN A 34 2.78 6.21 -12.33
CA GLN A 34 2.49 7.59 -11.97
C GLN A 34 1.64 7.68 -10.70
N VAL A 35 2.05 8.56 -9.77
CA VAL A 35 1.32 8.86 -8.54
C VAL A 35 1.06 10.36 -8.48
N ASN A 36 -0.18 10.75 -8.24
CA ASN A 36 -0.56 12.16 -8.10
C ASN A 36 -0.52 12.58 -6.63
N ARG A 37 -0.50 13.90 -6.40
CA ARG A 37 -0.55 14.43 -5.04
C ARG A 37 -1.86 14.06 -4.36
N GLY A 38 -1.77 13.57 -3.13
CA GLY A 38 -2.91 13.14 -2.33
C GLY A 38 -3.44 11.74 -2.66
N ASP A 39 -2.89 11.06 -3.68
CA ASP A 39 -3.28 9.68 -3.97
C ASP A 39 -2.97 8.75 -2.78
N PHE A 40 -3.85 7.79 -2.55
CA PHE A 40 -3.50 6.54 -1.90
C PHE A 40 -3.26 5.49 -3.00
N TYR A 41 -2.00 5.23 -3.30
CA TYR A 41 -1.60 4.34 -4.39
C TYR A 41 -1.21 2.96 -3.87
N GLY A 42 -1.89 1.93 -4.35
CA GLY A 42 -1.59 0.52 -4.06
C GLY A 42 -0.66 -0.10 -5.10
N LEU A 43 0.53 -0.56 -4.71
CA LEU A 43 1.45 -1.31 -5.57
C LEU A 43 1.28 -2.81 -5.31
N LEU A 44 0.51 -3.48 -6.19
CA LEU A 44 0.08 -4.87 -6.03
C LEU A 44 0.96 -5.83 -6.83
N GLY A 45 1.29 -6.98 -6.25
CA GLY A 45 2.03 -8.02 -6.96
C GLY A 45 2.56 -9.11 -6.04
N ARG A 46 2.85 -10.28 -6.60
CA ARG A 46 3.41 -11.42 -5.85
C ARG A 46 4.76 -11.07 -5.22
N ASN A 47 5.18 -11.88 -4.23
CA ASN A 47 6.53 -11.78 -3.69
C ASN A 47 7.56 -12.02 -4.80
N GLY A 48 8.59 -11.15 -4.85
CA GLY A 48 9.59 -11.18 -5.92
C GLY A 48 9.20 -10.47 -7.23
N ALA A 49 7.99 -9.91 -7.36
CA ALA A 49 7.56 -9.21 -8.59
C ALA A 49 8.33 -7.91 -8.89
N GLY A 50 9.11 -7.38 -7.92
CA GLY A 50 9.90 -6.16 -8.12
C GLY A 50 9.46 -4.97 -7.26
N LYS A 51 8.38 -5.05 -6.47
CA LYS A 51 7.81 -3.94 -5.67
C LYS A 51 8.85 -3.23 -4.80
N THR A 52 9.56 -3.96 -3.94
CA THR A 52 10.64 -3.41 -3.10
C THR A 52 11.77 -2.79 -3.93
N THR A 53 12.05 -3.33 -5.11
CA THR A 53 13.08 -2.78 -6.01
C THR A 53 12.61 -1.45 -6.57
N ILE A 54 11.35 -1.32 -7.00
CA ILE A 54 10.75 -0.05 -7.42
C ILE A 54 10.91 0.99 -6.30
N PHE A 55 10.54 0.67 -5.06
CA PHE A 55 10.70 1.58 -3.93
C PHE A 55 12.15 1.99 -3.69
N LYS A 56 13.11 1.06 -3.79
CA LYS A 56 14.54 1.39 -3.68
C LYS A 56 15.02 2.35 -4.76
N MET A 57 14.48 2.27 -6.01
CA MET A 57 14.81 3.23 -7.07
C MET A 57 14.27 4.62 -6.74
N ILE A 58 13.00 4.72 -6.33
CA ILE A 58 12.36 5.98 -5.93
C ILE A 58 13.17 6.65 -4.80
N LEU A 59 13.49 5.88 -3.77
CA LEU A 59 14.23 6.35 -2.61
C LEU A 59 15.72 6.65 -2.89
N GLY A 60 16.24 6.25 -4.06
CA GLY A 60 17.65 6.39 -4.39
C GLY A 60 18.57 5.47 -3.59
N LEU A 61 18.02 4.42 -2.96
CA LEU A 61 18.77 3.38 -2.26
C LEU A 61 19.46 2.41 -3.23
N SER A 62 19.06 2.45 -4.50
CA SER A 62 19.72 1.78 -5.60
C SER A 62 19.58 2.63 -6.87
N GLU A 63 20.60 2.65 -7.71
CA GLU A 63 20.57 3.38 -8.98
C GLU A 63 19.78 2.60 -10.04
N VAL A 64 19.04 3.32 -10.90
CA VAL A 64 18.40 2.75 -12.08
C VAL A 64 19.47 2.29 -13.09
N THR A 65 19.18 1.25 -13.86
CA THR A 65 20.03 0.83 -14.97
C THR A 65 19.76 1.71 -16.20
N SER A 66 18.48 1.99 -16.49
CA SER A 66 18.04 2.95 -17.52
C SER A 66 16.67 3.50 -17.15
N GLY A 67 16.16 4.46 -17.90
CA GLY A 67 14.90 5.13 -17.66
C GLY A 67 15.03 6.30 -16.69
N THR A 68 13.89 6.84 -16.28
CA THR A 68 13.85 8.10 -15.53
C THR A 68 12.92 7.97 -14.30
N VAL A 69 13.39 8.49 -13.17
CA VAL A 69 12.58 8.71 -11.95
C VAL A 69 12.41 10.21 -11.77
N SER A 70 11.17 10.68 -11.71
CA SER A 70 10.83 12.08 -11.43
C SER A 70 10.11 12.17 -10.10
N ILE A 71 10.49 13.14 -9.26
CA ILE A 71 9.84 13.46 -7.98
C ILE A 71 9.55 14.95 -7.97
N ASN A 72 8.28 15.33 -7.77
CA ASN A 72 7.81 16.73 -7.88
C ASN A 72 8.27 17.39 -9.20
N GLY A 73 8.15 16.70 -10.33
CA GLY A 73 8.54 17.16 -11.67
C GLY A 73 10.05 17.20 -11.94
N SER A 74 10.90 16.92 -10.95
CA SER A 74 12.36 17.01 -11.10
C SER A 74 12.98 15.65 -11.40
N VAL A 75 13.87 15.62 -12.40
CA VAL A 75 14.72 14.47 -12.75
C VAL A 75 16.20 14.74 -12.46
N ASN A 76 16.55 15.98 -12.16
CA ASN A 76 17.91 16.39 -11.85
C ASN A 76 18.38 15.78 -10.53
N ARG A 77 19.58 15.18 -10.52
CA ARG A 77 20.14 14.46 -9.36
C ARG A 77 20.15 15.30 -8.05
N LYS A 78 20.48 16.59 -8.15
CA LYS A 78 20.57 17.50 -6.98
C LYS A 78 19.17 17.79 -6.42
N GLU A 79 18.19 18.00 -7.28
CA GLU A 79 16.80 18.26 -6.89
C GLU A 79 16.13 16.99 -6.39
N LEU A 80 16.38 15.85 -7.04
CA LEU A 80 15.92 14.53 -6.55
C LEU A 80 16.39 14.26 -5.13
N TYR A 81 17.63 14.61 -4.79
CA TYR A 81 18.14 14.47 -3.43
C TYR A 81 17.30 15.28 -2.44
N LYS A 82 17.04 16.57 -2.74
CA LYS A 82 16.20 17.44 -1.91
C LYS A 82 14.74 16.93 -1.82
N ASN A 83 14.19 16.47 -2.93
CA ASN A 83 12.82 15.96 -2.96
C ASN A 83 12.68 14.65 -2.16
N ARG A 84 13.73 13.81 -2.12
CA ARG A 84 13.75 12.60 -1.29
C ARG A 84 13.77 12.88 0.20
N GLU A 85 14.26 14.03 0.65
CA GLU A 85 14.17 14.45 2.06
C GLU A 85 12.71 14.61 2.53
N LYS A 86 11.79 14.88 1.58
CA LYS A 86 10.35 14.99 1.80
C LYS A 86 9.61 13.64 1.72
N ILE A 87 10.32 12.54 1.53
CA ILE A 87 9.75 11.19 1.51
C ILE A 87 10.00 10.53 2.86
N GLY A 88 8.92 10.10 3.48
CA GLY A 88 8.97 9.15 4.59
C GLY A 88 8.85 7.72 4.07
N PHE A 89 9.57 6.78 4.67
CA PHE A 89 9.51 5.41 4.17
C PHE A 89 9.68 4.36 5.26
N LEU A 90 9.00 3.24 5.03
CA LEU A 90 9.15 1.99 5.77
C LEU A 90 9.55 0.89 4.76
N VAL A 91 10.85 0.76 4.50
CA VAL A 91 11.42 -0.25 3.59
C VAL A 91 12.63 -0.87 4.28
N GLY A 92 12.48 -2.11 4.74
CA GLY A 92 13.57 -2.84 5.40
C GLY A 92 14.10 -2.18 6.69
N THR A 93 13.29 -1.37 7.35
CA THR A 93 13.67 -0.62 8.57
C THR A 93 13.96 -1.57 9.72
N ARG A 94 15.09 -1.34 10.39
CA ARG A 94 15.51 -2.08 11.59
C ARG A 94 15.69 -1.13 12.76
N PHE A 95 15.27 -1.58 13.94
CA PHE A 95 15.39 -0.82 15.18
C PHE A 95 16.42 -1.43 16.13
N TYR A 96 16.99 -0.61 16.99
CA TYR A 96 17.81 -1.09 18.10
C TYR A 96 16.89 -1.72 19.14
N GLY A 97 16.85 -3.05 19.16
CA GLY A 97 15.91 -3.81 19.97
C GLY A 97 16.03 -3.59 21.49
N TYR A 98 17.17 -3.15 21.99
CA TYR A 98 17.42 -2.84 23.40
C TYR A 98 16.96 -1.43 23.82
N LEU A 99 16.65 -0.55 22.86
CA LEU A 99 16.11 0.78 23.09
C LEU A 99 14.58 0.76 23.09
N ASN A 100 13.94 1.74 23.71
CA ASN A 100 12.51 1.98 23.58
C ASN A 100 12.20 2.75 22.28
N ALA A 101 10.91 2.98 21.98
CA ALA A 101 10.44 3.68 20.78
C ALA A 101 11.04 5.09 20.68
N GLU A 102 10.93 5.90 21.74
CA GLU A 102 11.42 7.28 21.77
C GLU A 102 12.89 7.37 21.40
N LYS A 103 13.74 6.52 22.02
CA LYS A 103 15.18 6.52 21.76
C LYS A 103 15.52 6.09 20.34
N ASN A 104 14.78 5.15 19.75
CA ASN A 104 14.94 4.78 18.36
C ASN A 104 14.58 5.95 17.42
N LEU A 105 13.45 6.61 17.64
CA LEU A 105 13.01 7.73 16.81
C LEU A 105 13.93 8.94 16.90
N ARG A 106 14.63 9.12 18.02
CA ARG A 106 15.61 10.20 18.19
C ARG A 106 16.75 10.12 17.17
N TYR A 107 17.22 8.92 16.81
CA TYR A 107 18.22 8.77 15.76
C TYR A 107 17.74 9.30 14.42
N THR A 108 16.49 9.00 14.06
CA THR A 108 15.90 9.49 12.80
C THR A 108 15.69 11.00 12.84
N ALA A 109 15.20 11.55 13.95
CA ALA A 109 15.04 13.00 14.13
C ALA A 109 16.37 13.73 14.00
N MET A 110 17.45 13.18 14.59
CA MET A 110 18.81 13.73 14.41
C MET A 110 19.28 13.63 12.97
N ALA A 111 19.10 12.49 12.31
CA ALA A 111 19.50 12.28 10.92
C ALA A 111 18.77 13.21 9.94
N LYS A 112 17.50 13.56 10.25
CA LYS A 112 16.71 14.54 9.50
C LYS A 112 17.04 16.00 9.87
N GLY A 113 18.00 16.23 10.75
CA GLY A 113 18.45 17.58 11.14
C GLY A 113 17.45 18.34 12.02
N ILE A 114 16.50 17.66 12.67
CA ILE A 114 15.53 18.31 13.57
C ILE A 114 16.30 18.87 14.79
N PRO A 115 16.16 20.18 15.10
CA PRO A 115 16.86 20.79 16.22
C PRO A 115 16.57 20.07 17.54
N GLY A 116 17.58 19.89 18.39
CA GLY A 116 17.47 19.12 19.64
C GLY A 116 16.32 19.55 20.56
N ARG A 117 16.00 20.84 20.58
CA ARG A 117 14.88 21.43 21.33
C ARG A 117 13.51 20.99 20.80
N GLU A 118 13.40 20.69 19.49
CA GLU A 118 12.16 20.33 18.80
C GLU A 118 11.97 18.79 18.71
N GLN A 119 13.06 18.02 18.88
CA GLN A 119 13.02 16.55 18.74
C GLN A 119 12.03 15.89 19.68
N LYS A 120 11.90 16.38 20.92
CA LYS A 120 10.99 15.78 21.90
C LYS A 120 9.54 15.92 21.48
N GLU A 121 9.14 17.11 21.08
CA GLU A 121 7.77 17.40 20.63
C GLU A 121 7.43 16.59 19.38
N GLU A 122 8.34 16.55 18.41
CA GLU A 122 8.16 15.78 17.18
C GLU A 122 8.03 14.28 17.45
N ILE A 123 8.87 13.72 18.32
CA ILE A 123 8.80 12.31 18.71
C ILE A 123 7.50 12.02 19.45
N GLU A 124 7.06 12.87 20.39
CA GLU A 124 5.80 12.73 21.08
C GLU A 124 4.61 12.77 20.09
N ARG A 125 4.63 13.71 19.14
CA ARG A 125 3.63 13.82 18.07
C ARG A 125 3.50 12.53 17.28
N VAL A 126 4.59 11.99 16.72
CA VAL A 126 4.51 10.79 15.90
C VAL A 126 4.14 9.55 16.71
N LEU A 127 4.59 9.44 17.96
CA LEU A 127 4.18 8.34 18.86
C LEU A 127 2.70 8.39 19.21
N GLU A 128 2.13 9.58 19.36
CA GLU A 128 0.70 9.77 19.58
C GLU A 128 -0.11 9.34 18.35
N ILE A 129 0.28 9.79 17.16
CA ILE A 129 -0.36 9.43 15.88
C ILE A 129 -0.46 7.91 15.72
N VAL A 130 0.62 7.17 16.02
CA VAL A 130 0.64 5.71 15.84
C VAL A 130 0.14 4.92 17.06
N GLY A 131 -0.29 5.59 18.14
CA GLY A 131 -0.81 4.95 19.35
C GLY A 131 0.26 4.25 20.21
N LEU A 132 1.50 4.76 20.20
CA LEU A 132 2.62 4.27 21.02
C LEU A 132 3.08 5.28 22.08
N LYS A 133 2.35 6.37 22.29
CA LYS A 133 2.66 7.38 23.32
C LYS A 133 2.75 6.75 24.70
N GLY A 134 3.82 7.05 25.42
CA GLY A 134 4.05 6.55 26.78
C GLY A 134 4.57 5.11 26.87
N GLU A 135 4.77 4.41 25.75
CA GLU A 135 5.34 3.05 25.75
C GLU A 135 6.84 3.09 26.10
N LYS A 136 7.21 2.46 27.20
CA LYS A 136 8.57 2.48 27.76
C LYS A 136 9.36 1.19 27.52
N LYS A 137 8.67 0.12 27.05
CA LYS A 137 9.34 -1.16 26.78
C LYS A 137 10.39 -1.05 25.71
N ALA A 138 11.42 -1.90 25.80
CA ALA A 138 12.40 -2.06 24.73
C ALA A 138 11.73 -2.68 23.49
N VAL A 139 12.11 -2.23 22.28
CA VAL A 139 11.48 -2.63 21.00
C VAL A 139 11.51 -4.15 20.76
N ARG A 140 12.52 -4.87 21.28
CA ARG A 140 12.56 -6.34 21.25
C ARG A 140 11.38 -7.06 21.94
N LYS A 141 10.63 -6.31 22.77
CA LYS A 141 9.43 -6.80 23.46
C LYS A 141 8.12 -6.34 22.78
N PHE A 142 8.21 -5.66 21.67
CA PHE A 142 7.05 -5.23 20.91
C PHE A 142 6.43 -6.39 20.17
N SER A 143 5.09 -6.40 20.10
CA SER A 143 4.38 -7.24 19.12
C SER A 143 4.74 -6.79 17.69
N LEU A 144 4.47 -7.63 16.70
CA LEU A 144 4.70 -7.27 15.30
C LEU A 144 3.94 -5.99 14.91
N GLY A 145 2.67 -5.87 15.33
CA GLY A 145 1.88 -4.66 15.10
C GLY A 145 2.48 -3.42 15.75
N MET A 146 3.02 -3.51 16.97
CA MET A 146 3.75 -2.39 17.59
C MET A 146 5.04 -2.04 16.82
N GLN A 147 5.75 -3.03 16.26
CA GLN A 147 6.92 -2.77 15.43
C GLN A 147 6.55 -2.08 14.11
N GLN A 148 5.45 -2.48 13.48
CA GLN A 148 4.92 -1.83 12.27
C GLN A 148 4.50 -0.38 12.58
N ARG A 149 3.77 -0.15 13.67
CA ARG A 149 3.41 1.20 14.13
C ARG A 149 4.65 2.07 14.39
N LEU A 150 5.69 1.52 15.01
CA LEU A 150 6.97 2.23 15.20
C LEU A 150 7.66 2.52 13.86
N GLY A 151 7.59 1.60 12.89
CA GLY A 151 8.08 1.80 11.53
C GLY A 151 7.39 2.96 10.83
N ILE A 152 6.07 3.04 10.95
CA ILE A 152 5.27 4.17 10.42
C ILE A 152 5.63 5.46 11.16
N ALA A 153 5.74 5.45 12.51
CA ALA A 153 6.18 6.62 13.28
C ALA A 153 7.54 7.14 12.79
N ASN A 154 8.48 6.24 12.55
CA ASN A 154 9.80 6.56 12.01
C ASN A 154 9.72 7.20 10.62
N ALA A 155 8.83 6.70 9.76
CA ALA A 155 8.62 7.21 8.42
C ALA A 155 8.03 8.64 8.41
N ILE A 156 7.10 8.95 9.32
CA ILE A 156 6.40 10.24 9.37
C ILE A 156 7.12 11.35 10.18
N ILE A 157 8.30 11.07 10.75
CA ILE A 157 9.15 12.11 11.36
C ILE A 157 9.46 13.20 10.33
N GLY A 158 9.32 14.46 10.72
CA GLY A 158 9.58 15.63 9.89
C GLY A 158 8.49 15.90 8.86
N ASN A 159 7.31 15.34 9.05
CA ASN A 159 6.10 15.58 8.26
C ASN A 159 6.31 15.48 6.74
N PRO A 160 6.62 14.28 6.21
CA PRO A 160 6.88 14.09 4.79
C PRO A 160 5.65 14.36 3.91
N GLU A 161 5.88 14.81 2.67
CA GLU A 161 4.81 14.98 1.66
C GLU A 161 4.38 13.65 1.05
N ILE A 162 5.31 12.68 0.95
CA ILE A 162 5.10 11.36 0.37
C ILE A 162 5.48 10.30 1.41
N LEU A 163 4.64 9.29 1.57
CA LEU A 163 4.87 8.16 2.47
C LEU A 163 4.90 6.85 1.67
N ILE A 164 6.01 6.12 1.75
CA ILE A 164 6.22 4.84 1.07
C ILE A 164 6.29 3.71 2.11
N LEU A 165 5.39 2.75 2.02
CA LEU A 165 5.30 1.63 2.95
C LEU A 165 5.39 0.30 2.19
N ASP A 166 6.44 -0.47 2.47
CA ASP A 166 6.66 -1.78 1.84
C ASP A 166 6.09 -2.88 2.74
N GLU A 167 4.98 -3.49 2.30
CA GLU A 167 4.28 -4.58 3.00
C GLU A 167 3.98 -4.28 4.48
N PRO A 168 3.36 -3.13 4.83
CA PRO A 168 3.20 -2.69 6.23
C PRO A 168 2.30 -3.59 7.07
N THR A 169 1.48 -4.43 6.46
CA THR A 169 0.52 -5.34 7.09
C THR A 169 1.02 -6.78 7.16
N ASN A 170 2.18 -7.07 6.55
CA ASN A 170 2.68 -8.44 6.43
C ASN A 170 2.89 -9.11 7.79
N GLY A 171 2.29 -10.30 7.96
CA GLY A 171 2.39 -11.12 9.16
C GLY A 171 1.53 -10.67 10.34
N LEU A 172 0.67 -9.66 10.17
CA LEU A 172 -0.29 -9.24 11.17
C LEU A 172 -1.54 -10.13 11.15
N ASP A 173 -2.23 -10.20 12.29
CA ASP A 173 -3.57 -10.76 12.38
C ASP A 173 -4.62 -9.83 11.73
N PRO A 174 -5.85 -10.29 11.47
CA PRO A 174 -6.87 -9.47 10.81
C PRO A 174 -7.16 -8.13 11.50
N GLN A 175 -7.13 -8.10 12.84
CA GLN A 175 -7.32 -6.86 13.58
C GLN A 175 -6.14 -5.90 13.40
N GLY A 176 -4.90 -6.41 13.45
CA GLY A 176 -3.69 -5.62 13.20
C GLY A 176 -3.65 -5.04 11.79
N ILE A 177 -4.11 -5.82 10.79
CA ILE A 177 -4.24 -5.35 9.39
C ILE A 177 -5.22 -4.17 9.33
N ALA A 178 -6.42 -4.32 9.93
CA ALA A 178 -7.43 -3.26 9.96
C ALA A 178 -6.90 -1.99 10.65
N ASP A 179 -6.23 -2.14 11.79
CA ASP A 179 -5.67 -1.04 12.56
C ASP A 179 -4.58 -0.27 11.78
N ILE A 180 -3.65 -0.97 11.13
CA ILE A 180 -2.60 -0.33 10.30
C ILE A 180 -3.23 0.37 9.10
N ARG A 181 -4.22 -0.23 8.47
CA ARG A 181 -4.95 0.35 7.34
C ARG A 181 -5.63 1.66 7.72
N HIS A 182 -6.38 1.69 8.83
CA HIS A 182 -6.99 2.91 9.36
C HIS A 182 -5.95 3.98 9.69
N LEU A 183 -4.81 3.58 10.29
CA LEU A 183 -3.73 4.51 10.57
C LEU A 183 -3.20 5.16 9.26
N ILE A 184 -2.98 4.37 8.21
CA ILE A 184 -2.48 4.87 6.93
C ILE A 184 -3.51 5.79 6.26
N GLN A 185 -4.80 5.44 6.30
CA GLN A 185 -5.87 6.31 5.79
C GLN A 185 -5.88 7.67 6.52
N ARG A 186 -5.78 7.67 7.84
CA ARG A 186 -5.69 8.91 8.62
C ARG A 186 -4.49 9.75 8.24
N LEU A 187 -3.34 9.15 7.94
CA LEU A 187 -2.15 9.89 7.49
C LEU A 187 -2.39 10.59 6.15
N ARG A 188 -3.14 9.99 5.23
CA ARG A 188 -3.57 10.65 4.00
C ARG A 188 -4.56 11.77 4.28
N ASP A 189 -5.64 11.46 5.00
CA ASP A 189 -6.83 12.32 5.10
C ASP A 189 -6.64 13.50 6.06
N GLU A 190 -5.93 13.30 7.18
CA GLU A 190 -5.75 14.31 8.22
C GLU A 190 -4.39 15.05 8.10
N TYR A 191 -3.40 14.47 7.41
CA TYR A 191 -2.04 15.03 7.30
C TYR A 191 -1.62 15.32 5.86
N ASP A 192 -2.55 15.28 4.89
CA ASP A 192 -2.35 15.60 3.47
C ASP A 192 -1.17 14.84 2.83
N MET A 193 -0.90 13.61 3.27
CA MET A 193 0.20 12.81 2.74
C MET A 193 -0.23 12.08 1.46
N THR A 194 0.62 12.09 0.45
CA THR A 194 0.51 11.13 -0.66
C THR A 194 1.07 9.80 -0.20
N VAL A 195 0.28 8.74 -0.29
CA VAL A 195 0.64 7.43 0.29
C VAL A 195 0.82 6.38 -0.80
N ILE A 196 1.93 5.64 -0.73
CA ILE A 196 2.21 4.52 -1.62
C ILE A 196 2.46 3.28 -0.75
N VAL A 197 1.63 2.26 -0.93
CA VAL A 197 1.70 1.01 -0.15
C VAL A 197 1.89 -0.17 -1.08
N SER A 198 2.86 -1.03 -0.80
CA SER A 198 2.92 -2.33 -1.48
C SER A 198 2.15 -3.39 -0.70
N SER A 199 1.49 -4.30 -1.42
CA SER A 199 0.92 -5.52 -0.87
C SER A 199 1.00 -6.66 -1.89
N HIS A 200 1.03 -7.89 -1.39
CA HIS A 200 0.83 -9.09 -2.18
C HIS A 200 -0.59 -9.67 -2.01
N ILE A 201 -1.41 -9.07 -1.14
CA ILE A 201 -2.80 -9.46 -0.87
C ILE A 201 -3.72 -8.40 -1.46
N LEU A 202 -4.44 -8.76 -2.55
CA LEU A 202 -5.29 -7.84 -3.31
C LEU A 202 -6.37 -7.16 -2.45
N GLY A 203 -7.10 -7.94 -1.64
CA GLY A 203 -8.19 -7.45 -0.80
C GLY A 203 -7.78 -6.48 0.31
N GLU A 204 -6.46 -6.40 0.65
CA GLU A 204 -6.01 -5.47 1.70
C GLU A 204 -6.12 -4.00 1.29
N LEU A 205 -5.93 -3.69 0.01
CA LEU A 205 -5.92 -2.32 -0.50
C LEU A 205 -7.18 -1.96 -1.31
N GLU A 206 -7.98 -2.96 -1.71
CA GLU A 206 -9.15 -2.78 -2.59
C GLU A 206 -10.12 -1.68 -2.14
N HIS A 207 -10.32 -1.54 -0.82
CA HIS A 207 -11.26 -0.56 -0.26
C HIS A 207 -10.60 0.72 0.27
N THR A 208 -9.28 0.86 0.10
CA THR A 208 -8.52 1.97 0.69
C THR A 208 -7.73 2.77 -0.32
N ALA A 209 -7.22 2.13 -1.37
CA ALA A 209 -6.45 2.81 -2.39
C ALA A 209 -7.35 3.39 -3.49
N ASP A 210 -7.00 4.58 -3.98
CA ASP A 210 -7.70 5.27 -5.07
C ASP A 210 -7.24 4.75 -6.43
N ARG A 211 -5.97 4.35 -6.51
CA ARG A 211 -5.29 3.85 -7.71
C ARG A 211 -4.40 2.66 -7.38
N PHE A 212 -4.23 1.79 -8.37
CA PHE A 212 -3.44 0.56 -8.21
C PHE A 212 -2.49 0.38 -9.39
N GLY A 213 -1.23 0.04 -9.11
CA GLY A 213 -0.29 -0.49 -10.08
C GLY A 213 -0.10 -1.98 -9.87
N ILE A 214 -0.41 -2.77 -10.89
CA ILE A 214 -0.27 -4.24 -10.84
C ILE A 214 1.12 -4.60 -11.37
N VAL A 215 1.98 -5.11 -10.48
CA VAL A 215 3.35 -5.51 -10.81
C VAL A 215 3.43 -7.01 -11.02
N ASN A 216 3.96 -7.42 -12.17
CA ASN A 216 4.28 -8.80 -12.47
C ASN A 216 5.62 -8.90 -13.20
N GLU A 217 6.50 -9.79 -12.78
CA GLU A 217 7.81 -10.09 -13.41
C GLU A 217 8.65 -8.86 -13.79
N GLY A 218 8.63 -7.84 -12.93
CA GLY A 218 9.45 -6.65 -13.09
C GLY A 218 8.87 -5.54 -13.99
N ILE A 219 7.59 -5.64 -14.37
CA ILE A 219 6.85 -4.61 -15.08
C ILE A 219 5.58 -4.22 -14.32
N VAL A 220 5.13 -2.98 -14.46
CA VAL A 220 3.77 -2.57 -14.12
C VAL A 220 2.88 -2.91 -15.31
N VAL A 221 2.13 -4.00 -15.18
CA VAL A 221 1.32 -4.56 -16.29
C VAL A 221 0.13 -3.64 -16.59
N LYS A 222 -0.44 -3.03 -15.54
CA LYS A 222 -1.58 -2.12 -15.66
C LYS A 222 -1.67 -1.20 -14.45
N GLU A 223 -2.04 0.04 -14.69
CA GLU A 223 -2.55 0.95 -13.68
C GLU A 223 -4.08 1.03 -13.82
N ILE A 224 -4.79 0.97 -12.70
CA ILE A 224 -6.26 1.02 -12.63
C ILE A 224 -6.67 1.94 -11.49
N THR A 225 -7.84 2.55 -11.62
CA THR A 225 -8.47 3.36 -10.57
C THR A 225 -9.52 2.54 -9.82
N GLN A 226 -9.98 3.06 -8.69
CA GLN A 226 -11.12 2.48 -7.97
C GLN A 226 -12.39 2.45 -8.83
N GLN A 227 -12.56 3.43 -9.73
CA GLN A 227 -13.68 3.48 -10.68
C GLN A 227 -13.61 2.35 -11.71
N ASP A 228 -12.41 2.08 -12.25
CA ASP A 228 -12.20 0.96 -13.20
C ASP A 228 -12.59 -0.40 -12.59
N LEU A 229 -12.44 -0.57 -11.26
CA LEU A 229 -12.86 -1.78 -10.58
C LEU A 229 -14.39 -1.87 -10.47
N GLN A 230 -15.08 -0.75 -10.29
CA GLN A 230 -16.53 -0.67 -10.16
C GLN A 230 -17.24 -0.78 -11.51
N GLU A 231 -16.64 -0.27 -12.59
CA GLU A 231 -17.18 -0.29 -13.96
C GLU A 231 -17.05 -1.67 -14.64
N ASN A 232 -16.15 -2.53 -14.18
CA ASN A 232 -16.11 -3.92 -14.61
C ASN A 232 -17.35 -4.64 -14.08
N GLN A 233 -18.40 -4.61 -14.90
CA GLN A 233 -19.75 -5.16 -14.77
C GLN A 233 -20.03 -5.92 -13.47
N PRO A 234 -20.98 -5.48 -12.65
CA PRO A 234 -21.33 -6.21 -11.45
C PRO A 234 -21.79 -7.62 -11.84
N ALA A 235 -20.96 -8.61 -11.56
CA ALA A 235 -21.38 -9.99 -11.61
C ALA A 235 -22.26 -10.22 -10.37
N VAL A 236 -23.51 -10.57 -10.60
CA VAL A 236 -24.40 -10.99 -9.51
C VAL A 236 -24.23 -12.49 -9.33
N GLU A 237 -23.93 -12.92 -8.12
CA GLU A 237 -23.91 -14.33 -7.75
C GLU A 237 -25.32 -14.73 -7.29
N ILE A 238 -25.90 -15.71 -7.98
CA ILE A 238 -27.26 -16.18 -7.70
C ILE A 238 -27.16 -17.65 -7.28
N ALA A 239 -27.62 -17.95 -6.06
CA ALA A 239 -27.81 -19.32 -5.65
C ALA A 239 -29.13 -19.87 -6.24
N VAL A 240 -29.05 -21.01 -6.90
CA VAL A 240 -30.20 -21.65 -7.53
C VAL A 240 -30.30 -23.11 -7.08
N ASP A 241 -31.52 -23.62 -6.97
CA ASP A 241 -31.80 -25.00 -6.59
C ASP A 241 -31.71 -25.96 -7.77
N ASP A 242 -32.01 -25.49 -9.00
CA ASP A 242 -31.90 -26.22 -10.24
C ASP A 242 -30.94 -25.51 -11.22
N VAL A 243 -29.70 -25.97 -11.24
CA VAL A 243 -28.65 -25.41 -12.07
C VAL A 243 -28.94 -25.58 -13.58
N ALA A 244 -29.50 -26.70 -13.97
CA ALA A 244 -29.77 -26.99 -15.39
C ALA A 244 -30.83 -26.03 -15.94
N ARG A 245 -31.91 -25.87 -15.20
CA ARG A 245 -33.02 -24.97 -15.55
C ARG A 245 -32.61 -23.52 -15.52
N ALA A 246 -31.79 -23.13 -14.53
CA ALA A 246 -31.26 -21.75 -14.43
C ALA A 246 -30.39 -21.41 -15.65
N LYS A 247 -29.52 -22.32 -16.10
CA LYS A 247 -28.71 -22.13 -17.31
C LYS A 247 -29.58 -21.94 -18.56
N GLU A 248 -30.55 -22.78 -18.74
CA GLU A 248 -31.47 -22.72 -19.90
C GLU A 248 -32.20 -21.36 -19.92
N VAL A 249 -32.73 -20.92 -18.79
CA VAL A 249 -33.43 -19.62 -18.68
C VAL A 249 -32.50 -18.44 -18.94
N LEU A 250 -31.28 -18.46 -18.41
CA LEU A 250 -30.31 -17.38 -18.61
C LEU A 250 -29.86 -17.27 -20.07
N GLU A 251 -29.59 -18.42 -20.73
CA GLU A 251 -29.22 -18.48 -22.14
C GLU A 251 -30.34 -18.02 -23.06
N GLN A 252 -31.60 -18.45 -22.81
CA GLN A 252 -32.76 -18.01 -23.56
C GLN A 252 -33.02 -16.51 -23.48
N ASN A 253 -32.62 -15.85 -22.40
CA ASN A 253 -32.74 -14.41 -22.22
C ASN A 253 -31.45 -13.63 -22.57
N GLY A 254 -30.47 -14.27 -23.23
CA GLY A 254 -29.21 -13.60 -23.66
C GLY A 254 -28.27 -13.23 -22.53
N ILE A 255 -28.45 -13.77 -21.32
CA ILE A 255 -27.61 -13.52 -20.17
C ILE A 255 -26.43 -14.50 -20.19
N ARG A 256 -25.21 -13.97 -20.28
CA ARG A 256 -24.01 -14.78 -20.36
C ARG A 256 -23.53 -15.21 -18.96
N ILE A 257 -23.36 -16.49 -18.75
CA ILE A 257 -22.78 -17.07 -17.53
C ILE A 257 -21.26 -16.82 -17.58
N MET A 258 -20.73 -16.00 -16.66
CA MET A 258 -19.32 -15.65 -16.58
C MET A 258 -18.50 -16.68 -15.81
N ARG A 259 -19.10 -17.28 -14.78
CA ARG A 259 -18.48 -18.28 -13.91
C ARG A 259 -19.57 -19.19 -13.33
N GLU A 260 -19.25 -20.45 -13.20
CA GLU A 260 -20.07 -21.43 -12.48
C GLU A 260 -19.28 -21.96 -11.28
N VAL A 261 -19.87 -21.90 -10.11
CA VAL A 261 -19.31 -22.48 -8.88
C VAL A 261 -20.34 -23.43 -8.30
N ILE A 262 -20.02 -24.70 -8.27
CA ILE A 262 -20.85 -25.70 -7.59
C ILE A 262 -20.30 -25.83 -6.17
N GLU A 263 -20.92 -25.18 -5.22
CA GLU A 263 -20.59 -25.37 -3.80
C GLU A 263 -21.05 -26.76 -3.36
N LYS A 264 -20.10 -27.62 -3.04
CA LYS A 264 -20.41 -28.85 -2.33
C LYS A 264 -20.74 -28.45 -0.90
N SER A 265 -21.96 -28.76 -0.45
CA SER A 265 -22.36 -28.58 0.96
C SER A 265 -21.28 -29.17 1.86
N SER A 266 -20.64 -28.34 2.65
CA SER A 266 -19.70 -28.80 3.67
C SER A 266 -20.45 -29.54 4.79
N LEU A 267 -19.74 -30.37 5.55
CA LEU A 267 -20.33 -30.98 6.76
C LEU A 267 -20.81 -29.90 7.73
N GLU A 268 -20.17 -28.75 7.72
CA GLU A 268 -20.50 -27.58 8.51
C GLU A 268 -21.85 -26.95 8.08
N ASP A 269 -22.08 -26.78 6.77
CA ASP A 269 -23.36 -26.31 6.23
C ASP A 269 -24.51 -27.29 6.50
N TYR A 270 -24.23 -28.59 6.43
CA TYR A 270 -25.19 -29.63 6.77
C TYR A 270 -25.55 -29.59 8.25
N TYR A 271 -24.57 -29.43 9.13
CA TYR A 271 -24.75 -29.29 10.56
C TYR A 271 -25.61 -28.07 10.92
N PHE A 272 -25.30 -26.88 10.36
CA PHE A 272 -26.07 -25.66 10.61
C PHE A 272 -27.51 -25.74 10.09
N ARG A 273 -27.76 -26.40 8.99
CA ARG A 273 -29.14 -26.67 8.53
C ARG A 273 -29.92 -27.56 9.49
N LEU A 274 -29.26 -28.57 10.08
CA LEU A 274 -29.90 -29.49 11.03
C LEU A 274 -30.29 -28.83 12.36
N ILE A 275 -29.49 -27.89 12.85
CA ILE A 275 -29.73 -27.23 14.15
C ILE A 275 -30.53 -25.92 14.02
N GLY A 276 -31.06 -25.58 12.82
CA GLY A 276 -31.95 -24.43 12.62
C GLY A 276 -31.26 -23.06 12.66
N GLY A 277 -29.96 -23.00 12.48
CA GLY A 277 -29.17 -21.77 12.41
C GLY A 277 -29.01 -21.29 10.97
N GLY A 278 -30.08 -20.74 10.36
CA GLY A 278 -29.95 -19.99 9.11
C GLY A 278 -29.13 -18.72 9.32
N ARG A 279 -28.12 -18.49 8.48
CA ARG A 279 -27.54 -17.15 8.35
C ARG A 279 -28.59 -16.29 7.63
N GLU A 280 -29.08 -15.24 8.30
CA GLU A 280 -29.74 -14.11 7.66
C GLU A 280 -28.74 -13.27 6.85
#